data_d32ddc4169800e217597714c7d5b52ca
#
_entry.id   d32ddc4169800e217597714c7d5b52ca
#
_cell.length_a   1.000
_cell.length_b   1.000
_cell.length_c   1.000
_cell.angle_alpha   90.00
_cell.angle_beta   90.00
_cell.angle_gamma   90.00
#
_symmetry.space_group_name_H-M   'P 1'
#
loop_
_entity.id
_entity.type
_entity.pdbx_description
1 polymer ?
#
loop_
_entity_poly.entity_id
_entity_poly.type
_entity_poly.pdbx_seq_one_letter_code
_entity_poly.pdbx_strand_id
1 'polypeptide(L)'
;MTIRKIILIQPGRDGRKFGRATSEPYTLMRLASLVPLDIPVEIWDEDLMRLPIERLGKGDLVGITAKTLLIDRAKMISRRIQQQGATVIMGGTHTTLVPEEVEGWADAIAVGEGYRTWPQIIKDFDNGTLQQRYADEEWAPLDSGVANLQDRVLKMVDEHRNYWTPYLEITRGCPRSCTFCTAIRVSGQKMRLRPVEEVVEEIERRKLRRFFLTDDNFGLNFRLFPDYMEQLFRALAKLPLDGWTAQAEQLVADYPDLLDLAREAHLDKFFIGFESINPGNRKELGGKARGDVVKSQQVIETVQKHGIGVVGLFVYGFDNDTPEIFPTAWEFIKNSGLDSVSATILTPYPGTVQRKELLAQGRIIPHDTWEKYNTNHVTYIPAQMTVEELQNGYDWLCRRLYSPSQIAVRGLRAWKRHWPDRARQRMFSSFSTDVGYRWETAHRLD
;
A
#
# COMPACT_ATOMS: atom_id res chain seq x y z
N MET A 1 26.72 24.60 1.26
CA MET A 1 26.88 24.09 2.64
C MET A 1 27.30 22.64 2.53
N THR A 2 28.30 22.19 3.27
CA THR A 2 28.64 20.76 3.19
C THR A 2 27.60 19.94 3.95
N ILE A 3 26.99 18.95 3.28
CA ILE A 3 26.03 18.04 3.89
C ILE A 3 26.73 17.21 4.96
N ARG A 4 26.26 17.30 6.21
CA ARG A 4 26.81 16.48 7.31
C ARG A 4 26.27 15.05 7.25
N LYS A 5 24.98 14.89 7.09
CA LYS A 5 24.29 13.62 6.88
C LYS A 5 22.87 13.81 6.36
N ILE A 6 22.31 12.76 5.83
CA ILE A 6 20.91 12.70 5.37
C ILE A 6 20.14 11.72 6.25
N ILE A 7 18.96 12.13 6.70
CA ILE A 7 18.03 11.26 7.46
C ILE A 7 16.71 11.17 6.70
N LEU A 8 16.21 9.96 6.52
CA LEU A 8 14.89 9.69 5.94
C LEU A 8 13.97 9.16 7.02
N ILE A 9 12.84 9.84 7.25
CA ILE A 9 11.92 9.53 8.35
C ILE A 9 10.59 9.01 7.82
N GLN A 10 10.16 7.87 8.37
CA GLN A 10 8.80 7.38 8.28
C GLN A 10 8.09 7.67 9.60
N PRO A 11 7.10 8.58 9.63
CA PRO A 11 6.30 8.83 10.82
C PRO A 11 5.48 7.60 11.21
N GLY A 12 5.36 7.35 12.50
CA GLY A 12 4.50 6.33 13.09
C GLY A 12 3.17 6.91 13.59
N ARG A 13 2.28 6.04 14.07
CA ARG A 13 1.06 6.46 14.78
C ARG A 13 1.37 6.78 16.24
N ASP A 14 0.76 7.84 16.77
CA ASP A 14 0.86 8.17 18.19
C ASP A 14 0.32 7.04 19.08
N GLY A 15 0.97 6.83 20.23
CA GLY A 15 0.56 5.84 21.22
C GLY A 15 0.95 4.38 20.93
N ARG A 16 1.63 4.09 19.81
CA ARG A 16 2.14 2.74 19.55
C ARG A 16 3.34 2.39 20.44
N LYS A 17 3.42 1.11 20.82
CA LYS A 17 4.63 0.55 21.41
C LYS A 17 5.65 0.29 20.29
N PHE A 18 6.86 0.83 20.45
CA PHE A 18 7.96 0.58 19.54
C PHE A 18 8.34 -0.91 19.50
N GLY A 19 8.89 -1.35 18.40
CA GLY A 19 9.59 -2.62 18.33
C GLY A 19 9.24 -3.55 17.18
N ARG A 20 8.12 -3.33 16.45
CA ARG A 20 7.80 -4.10 15.23
C ARG A 20 7.00 -3.26 14.25
N ALA A 21 7.47 -3.17 13.03
CA ALA A 21 6.72 -2.63 11.91
C ALA A 21 6.19 -3.77 11.03
N THR A 22 5.01 -3.58 10.46
CA THR A 22 4.39 -4.59 9.58
C THR A 22 5.20 -4.77 8.30
N SER A 23 5.76 -3.68 7.78
CA SER A 23 6.46 -3.64 6.50
C SER A 23 7.66 -2.71 6.56
N GLU A 24 8.67 -3.04 5.78
CA GLU A 24 9.85 -2.20 5.63
C GLU A 24 9.54 -0.86 4.92
N PRO A 25 10.30 0.19 5.20
CA PRO A 25 10.11 1.52 4.60
C PRO A 25 10.66 1.57 3.16
N TYR A 26 10.13 0.77 2.26
CA TYR A 26 10.68 0.49 0.94
C TYR A 26 10.92 1.74 0.09
N THR A 27 10.01 2.72 0.13
CA THR A 27 10.21 4.01 -0.54
C THR A 27 11.45 4.74 -0.01
N LEU A 28 11.64 4.74 1.32
CA LEU A 28 12.81 5.39 1.91
C LEU A 28 14.10 4.63 1.62
N MET A 29 14.05 3.31 1.52
CA MET A 29 15.20 2.50 1.08
C MET A 29 15.64 2.88 -0.34
N ARG A 30 14.69 3.10 -1.24
CA ARG A 30 14.99 3.57 -2.60
C ARG A 30 15.59 4.97 -2.60
N LEU A 31 14.99 5.93 -1.89
CA LEU A 31 15.54 7.29 -1.78
C LEU A 31 16.93 7.30 -1.11
N ALA A 32 17.15 6.48 -0.08
CA ALA A 32 18.46 6.32 0.55
C ALA A 32 19.51 5.78 -0.44
N SER A 33 19.08 4.93 -1.36
CA SER A 33 19.96 4.36 -2.39
C SER A 33 20.33 5.35 -3.50
N LEU A 34 19.61 6.47 -3.62
CA LEU A 34 19.96 7.58 -4.52
C LEU A 34 20.93 8.60 -3.89
N VAL A 35 21.23 8.48 -2.59
CA VAL A 35 22.20 9.34 -1.90
C VAL A 35 23.62 8.97 -2.32
N PRO A 36 24.49 9.92 -2.69
CA PRO A 36 25.91 9.66 -2.98
C PRO A 36 26.61 8.87 -1.86
N LEU A 37 27.58 8.01 -2.24
CA LEU A 37 28.21 7.08 -1.29
C LEU A 37 29.03 7.74 -0.21
N ASP A 38 29.55 8.94 -0.48
CA ASP A 38 30.34 9.77 0.43
C ASP A 38 29.49 10.52 1.46
N ILE A 39 28.15 10.56 1.29
CA ILE A 39 27.25 11.20 2.23
C ILE A 39 26.63 10.13 3.16
N PRO A 40 26.80 10.24 4.50
CA PRO A 40 26.12 9.37 5.44
C PRO A 40 24.59 9.46 5.33
N VAL A 41 23.90 8.33 5.30
CA VAL A 41 22.43 8.29 5.26
C VAL A 41 21.90 7.33 6.34
N GLU A 42 20.82 7.71 6.99
CA GLU A 42 20.09 6.91 7.98
C GLU A 42 18.60 6.86 7.62
N ILE A 43 17.93 5.74 7.92
CA ILE A 43 16.47 5.62 7.86
C ILE A 43 15.96 5.50 9.28
N TRP A 44 15.06 6.39 9.68
CA TRP A 44 14.40 6.37 10.98
C TRP A 44 12.92 6.02 10.79
N ASP A 45 12.53 4.85 11.30
CA ASP A 45 11.15 4.40 11.30
C ASP A 45 10.58 4.55 12.72
N GLU A 46 9.61 5.44 12.88
CA GLU A 46 9.01 5.73 14.18
C GLU A 46 8.15 4.58 14.72
N ASP A 47 7.75 3.62 13.90
CA ASP A 47 7.11 2.39 14.40
C ASP A 47 8.12 1.47 15.11
N LEU A 48 9.42 1.61 14.84
CA LEU A 48 10.48 0.80 15.46
C LEU A 48 11.19 1.49 16.61
N MET A 49 11.33 2.82 16.55
CA MET A 49 12.19 3.58 17.46
C MET A 49 11.65 4.94 17.81
N ARG A 50 12.04 5.47 18.97
CA ARG A 50 11.88 6.89 19.25
C ARG A 50 12.87 7.68 18.40
N LEU A 51 12.38 8.70 17.68
CA LEU A 51 13.21 9.52 16.82
C LEU A 51 14.19 10.36 17.66
N PRO A 52 15.51 10.21 17.46
CA PRO A 52 16.54 10.96 18.21
C PRO A 52 16.74 12.36 17.61
N ILE A 53 15.68 13.18 17.59
CA ILE A 53 15.64 14.50 16.95
C ILE A 53 16.69 15.43 17.55
N GLU A 54 17.03 15.26 18.81
CA GLU A 54 18.07 16.04 19.52
C GLU A 54 19.49 15.85 18.95
N ARG A 55 19.72 14.84 18.10
CA ARG A 55 21.02 14.62 17.41
C ARG A 55 21.14 15.40 16.10
N LEU A 56 20.07 16.08 15.70
CA LEU A 56 20.02 16.83 14.44
C LEU A 56 20.50 18.27 14.65
N GLY A 57 20.95 18.91 13.58
CA GLY A 57 21.41 20.27 13.61
C GLY A 57 21.77 20.80 12.22
N LYS A 58 22.40 21.96 12.20
CA LYS A 58 22.83 22.63 10.96
C LYS A 58 23.71 21.72 10.10
N GLY A 59 23.40 21.63 8.80
CA GLY A 59 24.08 20.77 7.83
C GLY A 59 23.43 19.39 7.68
N ASP A 60 22.44 19.02 8.51
CA ASP A 60 21.63 17.82 8.29
C ASP A 60 20.48 18.13 7.34
N LEU A 61 20.28 17.23 6.36
CA LEU A 61 19.12 17.22 5.46
C LEU A 61 18.19 16.09 5.85
N VAL A 62 16.94 16.41 6.14
CA VAL A 62 15.95 15.43 6.61
C VAL A 62 14.79 15.32 5.64
N GLY A 63 14.58 14.14 5.05
CA GLY A 63 13.41 13.82 4.25
C GLY A 63 12.33 13.13 5.09
N ILE A 64 11.10 13.66 5.10
CA ILE A 64 9.96 13.04 5.79
C ILE A 64 8.94 12.61 4.74
N THR A 65 8.57 11.31 4.72
CA THR A 65 7.47 10.83 3.89
C THR A 65 6.22 10.63 4.73
N ALA A 66 5.05 11.04 4.21
CA ALA A 66 3.80 10.84 4.93
C ALA A 66 2.64 10.42 4.03
N LYS A 67 1.88 9.43 4.52
CA LYS A 67 0.54 9.12 4.06
C LYS A 67 -0.45 10.10 4.69
N THR A 68 -1.65 10.25 4.09
CA THR A 68 -2.66 11.20 4.57
C THR A 68 -2.94 11.07 6.07
N LEU A 69 -3.13 9.86 6.57
CA LEU A 69 -3.43 9.64 8.00
C LEU A 69 -2.27 9.96 8.97
N LEU A 70 -1.06 10.17 8.45
CA LEU A 70 0.15 10.46 9.24
C LEU A 70 0.68 11.89 9.03
N ILE A 71 0.00 12.71 8.23
CA ILE A 71 0.52 14.01 7.83
C ILE A 71 0.62 15.00 9.00
N ASP A 72 -0.34 14.95 9.93
CA ASP A 72 -0.31 15.79 11.14
C ASP A 72 0.88 15.42 12.02
N ARG A 73 1.18 14.12 12.14
CA ARG A 73 2.39 13.64 12.83
C ARG A 73 3.66 14.11 12.12
N ALA A 74 3.72 14.00 10.79
CA ALA A 74 4.84 14.48 9.99
C ALA A 74 5.08 15.99 10.20
N LYS A 75 4.02 16.79 10.25
CA LYS A 75 4.07 18.23 10.54
C LYS A 75 4.69 18.52 11.91
N MET A 76 4.28 17.78 12.95
CA MET A 76 4.86 17.93 14.29
C MET A 76 6.35 17.58 14.32
N ILE A 77 6.74 16.49 13.65
CA ILE A 77 8.14 16.06 13.53
C ILE A 77 8.96 17.13 12.81
N SER A 78 8.47 17.63 11.67
CA SER A 78 9.12 18.67 10.89
C SER A 78 9.44 19.91 11.73
N ARG A 79 8.45 20.47 12.44
CA ARG A 79 8.63 21.63 13.31
C ARG A 79 9.71 21.41 14.37
N ARG A 80 9.72 20.24 15.00
CA ARG A 80 10.72 19.91 16.03
C ARG A 80 12.12 19.80 15.45
N ILE A 81 12.26 19.28 14.24
CA ILE A 81 13.55 19.16 13.54
C ILE A 81 14.08 20.53 13.13
N GLN A 82 13.22 21.39 12.57
CA GLN A 82 13.58 22.76 12.21
C GLN A 82 14.06 23.57 13.44
N GLN A 83 13.47 23.34 14.63
CA GLN A 83 13.92 23.95 15.88
C GLN A 83 15.36 23.53 16.28
N GLN A 84 15.85 22.37 15.79
CA GLN A 84 17.25 21.97 15.97
C GLN A 84 18.19 22.59 14.92
N GLY A 85 17.65 23.32 13.95
CA GLY A 85 18.43 23.94 12.87
C GLY A 85 18.75 23.02 11.69
N ALA A 86 18.19 21.84 11.61
CA ALA A 86 18.27 20.97 10.44
C ALA A 86 17.26 21.38 9.37
N THR A 87 17.57 21.09 8.10
CA THR A 87 16.71 21.39 6.96
C THR A 87 15.77 20.22 6.68
N VAL A 88 14.49 20.50 6.51
CA VAL A 88 13.43 19.49 6.32
C VAL A 88 12.83 19.57 4.93
N ILE A 89 12.72 18.43 4.28
CA ILE A 89 11.97 18.23 3.04
C ILE A 89 10.79 17.31 3.34
N MET A 90 9.57 17.75 3.03
CA MET A 90 8.39 16.90 3.14
C MET A 90 7.99 16.36 1.77
N GLY A 91 7.73 15.04 1.72
CA GLY A 91 7.27 14.34 0.51
C GLY A 91 6.26 13.25 0.86
N GLY A 92 6.05 12.34 -0.10
CA GLY A 92 5.15 11.20 0.04
C GLY A 92 3.73 11.47 -0.48
N THR A 93 2.83 10.52 -0.23
CA THR A 93 1.50 10.50 -0.85
C THR A 93 0.68 11.75 -0.58
N HIS A 94 0.60 12.21 0.68
CA HIS A 94 -0.23 13.36 1.00
C HIS A 94 0.32 14.66 0.38
N THR A 95 1.62 14.89 0.48
CA THR A 95 2.28 16.04 -0.15
C THR A 95 2.08 16.06 -1.66
N THR A 96 2.08 14.89 -2.30
CA THR A 96 1.81 14.77 -3.74
C THR A 96 0.35 15.10 -4.10
N LEU A 97 -0.60 14.75 -3.24
CA LEU A 97 -2.03 14.93 -3.49
C LEU A 97 -2.53 16.35 -3.20
N VAL A 98 -1.98 17.01 -2.20
CA VAL A 98 -2.34 18.38 -1.75
C VAL A 98 -1.11 19.17 -1.33
N PRO A 99 -0.20 19.48 -2.26
CA PRO A 99 1.04 20.17 -1.95
C PRO A 99 0.80 21.54 -1.29
N GLU A 100 -0.28 22.24 -1.66
CA GLU A 100 -0.65 23.56 -1.15
C GLU A 100 -0.92 23.57 0.36
N GLU A 101 -1.38 22.43 0.92
CA GLU A 101 -1.59 22.30 2.37
C GLU A 101 -0.27 22.16 3.13
N VAL A 102 0.74 21.55 2.50
CA VAL A 102 2.00 21.19 3.14
C VAL A 102 3.06 22.29 2.98
N GLU A 103 2.89 23.19 2.02
CA GLU A 103 3.75 24.35 1.84
C GLU A 103 3.87 25.16 3.14
N GLY A 104 5.10 25.51 3.53
CA GLY A 104 5.40 26.20 4.78
C GLY A 104 5.45 25.33 6.04
N TRP A 105 5.25 24.03 5.93
CA TRP A 105 5.47 23.09 7.06
C TRP A 105 6.90 22.56 7.13
N ALA A 106 7.66 22.72 6.06
CA ALA A 106 9.04 22.33 5.89
C ALA A 106 9.80 23.40 5.11
N ASP A 107 11.11 23.26 4.97
CA ASP A 107 11.96 24.18 4.20
C ASP A 107 11.72 24.00 2.69
N ALA A 108 11.35 22.79 2.27
CA ALA A 108 10.88 22.50 0.92
C ALA A 108 9.93 21.30 0.89
N ILE A 109 9.20 21.17 -0.23
CA ILE A 109 8.35 20.01 -0.50
C ILE A 109 8.79 19.29 -1.78
N ALA A 110 8.63 17.95 -1.79
CA ALA A 110 8.85 17.09 -2.95
C ALA A 110 7.51 16.45 -3.38
N VAL A 111 7.06 16.79 -4.59
CA VAL A 111 5.81 16.32 -5.20
C VAL A 111 6.13 15.24 -6.22
N GLY A 112 5.43 14.12 -6.19
CA GLY A 112 5.66 12.98 -7.08
C GLY A 112 6.42 11.83 -6.43
N GLU A 113 7.14 11.06 -7.22
CA GLU A 113 7.82 9.83 -6.77
C GLU A 113 9.12 10.07 -6.02
N GLY A 114 9.72 11.24 -6.21
CA GLY A 114 10.98 11.63 -5.58
C GLY A 114 12.25 11.11 -6.25
N TYR A 115 12.16 10.22 -7.23
CA TYR A 115 13.36 9.59 -7.81
C TYR A 115 14.25 10.55 -8.60
N ARG A 116 13.66 11.56 -9.24
CA ARG A 116 14.38 12.61 -9.95
C ARG A 116 14.61 13.84 -9.07
N THR A 117 13.61 14.18 -8.26
CA THR A 117 13.66 15.37 -7.42
C THR A 117 14.59 15.19 -6.23
N TRP A 118 14.72 14.00 -5.63
CA TRP A 118 15.55 13.78 -4.46
C TRP A 118 17.05 14.03 -4.72
N PRO A 119 17.68 13.49 -5.79
CA PRO A 119 19.05 13.84 -6.15
C PRO A 119 19.25 15.34 -6.42
N GLN A 120 18.27 16.02 -7.03
CA GLN A 120 18.32 17.46 -7.27
C GLN A 120 18.27 18.25 -5.96
N ILE A 121 17.37 17.85 -5.03
CA ILE A 121 17.28 18.45 -3.69
C ILE A 121 18.63 18.37 -2.95
N ILE A 122 19.25 17.19 -2.97
CA ILE A 122 20.56 16.96 -2.34
C ILE A 122 21.60 17.93 -2.91
N LYS A 123 21.68 18.04 -4.23
CA LYS A 123 22.60 18.94 -4.93
C LYS A 123 22.34 20.39 -4.60
N ASP A 124 21.09 20.83 -4.63
CA ASP A 124 20.70 22.22 -4.39
C ASP A 124 20.94 22.59 -2.92
N PHE A 125 20.69 21.69 -1.99
CA PHE A 125 21.00 21.90 -0.58
C PHE A 125 22.50 22.08 -0.35
N ASP A 126 23.35 21.24 -0.97
CA ASP A 126 24.82 21.38 -0.86
C ASP A 126 25.32 22.70 -1.44
N ASN A 127 24.73 23.14 -2.54
CA ASN A 127 25.06 24.42 -3.18
C ASN A 127 24.46 25.65 -2.48
N GLY A 128 23.54 25.49 -1.52
CA GLY A 128 22.84 26.60 -0.87
C GLY A 128 21.76 27.24 -1.75
N THR A 129 21.24 26.50 -2.73
CA THR A 129 20.24 26.96 -3.73
C THR A 129 18.92 26.21 -3.61
N LEU A 130 18.60 25.73 -2.41
CA LEU A 130 17.38 24.96 -2.15
C LEU A 130 16.12 25.75 -2.56
N GLN A 131 15.26 25.12 -3.37
CA GLN A 131 13.97 25.68 -3.77
C GLN A 131 12.88 25.24 -2.78
N GLN A 132 11.80 26.00 -2.68
CA GLN A 132 10.68 25.66 -1.79
C GLN A 132 9.85 24.49 -2.28
N ARG A 133 9.81 24.24 -3.62
CA ARG A 133 9.03 23.17 -4.23
C ARG A 133 9.81 22.49 -5.33
N TYR A 134 9.80 21.16 -5.29
CA TYR A 134 10.30 20.28 -6.33
C TYR A 134 9.15 19.38 -6.80
N ALA A 135 9.01 19.19 -8.10
CA ALA A 135 7.98 18.34 -8.67
C ALA A 135 8.57 17.49 -9.80
N ASP A 136 8.23 16.23 -9.84
CA ASP A 136 8.53 15.37 -10.99
C ASP A 136 7.61 15.78 -12.16
N GLU A 137 8.18 16.30 -13.24
CA GLU A 137 7.43 16.62 -14.47
C GLU A 137 7.09 15.36 -15.28
N GLU A 138 7.91 14.34 -15.16
CA GLU A 138 7.75 13.05 -15.81
C GLU A 138 7.97 11.89 -14.85
N TRP A 139 7.23 10.81 -15.06
CA TRP A 139 7.39 9.58 -14.28
C TRP A 139 8.74 8.92 -14.59
N ALA A 140 9.50 8.57 -13.56
CA ALA A 140 10.78 7.90 -13.71
C ALA A 140 10.60 6.47 -14.26
N PRO A 141 11.52 5.96 -15.10
CA PRO A 141 11.55 4.54 -15.45
C PRO A 141 11.82 3.68 -14.21
N LEU A 142 11.47 2.41 -14.26
CA LEU A 142 11.75 1.45 -13.19
C LEU A 142 12.94 0.54 -13.55
N ASP A 143 14.05 1.14 -13.94
CA ASP A 143 15.31 0.45 -14.22
C ASP A 143 16.30 0.59 -13.07
N SER A 144 17.50 0.03 -13.23
CA SER A 144 18.59 0.02 -12.25
C SER A 144 18.98 1.39 -11.72
N GLY A 145 18.78 2.45 -12.51
CA GLY A 145 19.04 3.82 -12.09
C GLY A 145 18.13 4.30 -10.97
N VAL A 146 16.94 3.71 -10.84
CA VAL A 146 15.90 4.10 -9.87
C VAL A 146 15.58 2.96 -8.90
N ALA A 147 15.57 1.73 -9.40
CA ALA A 147 15.07 0.58 -8.66
C ALA A 147 16.13 -0.15 -7.81
N ASN A 148 17.42 0.05 -8.07
CA ASN A 148 18.47 -0.71 -7.39
C ASN A 148 18.73 -0.21 -5.96
N LEU A 149 18.72 -1.13 -4.99
CA LEU A 149 19.03 -0.84 -3.60
C LEU A 149 20.52 -1.00 -3.33
N GLN A 150 21.16 0.00 -2.71
CA GLN A 150 22.56 -0.06 -2.31
C GLN A 150 22.79 -1.02 -1.13
N ASP A 151 23.93 -1.71 -1.09
CA ASP A 151 24.26 -2.66 -0.01
C ASP A 151 24.28 -2.03 1.38
N ARG A 152 24.71 -0.76 1.50
CA ARG A 152 24.66 -0.05 2.78
C ARG A 152 23.22 0.13 3.31
N VAL A 153 22.25 0.31 2.40
CA VAL A 153 20.83 0.47 2.75
C VAL A 153 20.26 -0.89 3.16
N LEU A 154 20.60 -1.96 2.44
CA LEU A 154 20.20 -3.33 2.81
C LEU A 154 20.70 -3.71 4.20
N LYS A 155 21.98 -3.44 4.50
CA LYS A 155 22.56 -3.67 5.83
C LYS A 155 21.82 -2.90 6.92
N MET A 156 21.50 -1.63 6.67
CA MET A 156 20.80 -0.78 7.63
C MET A 156 19.42 -1.34 7.99
N VAL A 157 18.69 -1.90 7.03
CA VAL A 157 17.35 -2.49 7.26
C VAL A 157 17.48 -3.89 7.90
N ASP A 158 18.47 -4.69 7.50
CA ASP A 158 18.74 -6.02 8.07
C ASP A 158 19.15 -5.96 9.55
N GLU A 159 19.86 -4.93 9.98
CA GLU A 159 20.20 -4.69 11.39
C GLU A 159 18.96 -4.51 12.28
N HIS A 160 17.88 -3.99 11.70
CA HIS A 160 16.61 -3.77 12.39
C HIS A 160 15.59 -4.91 12.23
N ARG A 161 15.93 -6.13 11.96
CA ARG A 161 15.16 -7.40 11.75
C ARG A 161 13.72 -7.50 12.28
N ASN A 162 13.04 -6.38 12.50
CA ASN A 162 11.72 -6.27 13.10
C ASN A 162 10.60 -6.02 12.07
N TYR A 163 10.90 -6.10 10.79
CA TYR A 163 9.91 -6.03 9.71
C TYR A 163 9.36 -7.43 9.42
N TRP A 164 8.03 -7.53 9.38
CA TRP A 164 7.36 -8.82 9.16
C TRP A 164 7.32 -9.22 7.70
N THR A 165 7.22 -8.23 6.81
CA THR A 165 7.02 -8.47 5.39
C THR A 165 7.99 -7.60 4.58
N PRO A 166 8.97 -8.24 3.90
CA PRO A 166 9.76 -7.58 2.88
C PRO A 166 8.88 -7.14 1.72
N TYR A 167 9.17 -5.97 1.18
CA TYR A 167 8.51 -5.43 0.01
C TYR A 167 9.38 -5.57 -1.23
N LEU A 168 8.73 -5.77 -2.37
CA LEU A 168 9.34 -5.76 -3.69
C LEU A 168 8.42 -4.99 -4.64
N GLU A 169 8.98 -4.32 -5.62
CA GLU A 169 8.23 -3.66 -6.69
C GLU A 169 8.71 -4.19 -8.03
N ILE A 170 7.76 -4.59 -8.86
CA ILE A 170 7.99 -5.11 -10.21
C ILE A 170 7.39 -4.16 -11.24
N THR A 171 6.20 -3.60 -10.94
CA THR A 171 5.53 -2.68 -11.83
C THR A 171 4.99 -1.49 -11.06
N ARG A 172 4.82 -0.33 -11.73
CA ARG A 172 4.25 0.88 -11.15
C ARG A 172 3.36 1.60 -12.13
N GLY A 173 2.31 2.24 -11.59
CA GLY A 173 1.29 2.94 -12.34
C GLY A 173 0.07 2.07 -12.61
N CYS A 174 -1.06 2.71 -12.88
CA CYS A 174 -2.32 2.01 -13.16
C CYS A 174 -3.15 2.82 -14.17
N PRO A 175 -3.45 2.27 -15.37
CA PRO A 175 -4.26 2.97 -16.37
C PRO A 175 -5.76 2.97 -16.09
N ARG A 176 -6.18 2.48 -14.92
CA ARG A 176 -7.57 2.52 -14.49
C ARG A 176 -7.96 3.92 -14.02
N SER A 177 -9.25 4.25 -14.13
CA SER A 177 -9.82 5.55 -13.74
C SER A 177 -10.80 5.43 -12.57
N CYS A 178 -10.47 4.59 -11.55
CA CYS A 178 -11.31 4.44 -10.37
C CYS A 178 -11.43 5.77 -9.63
N THR A 179 -12.67 6.22 -9.36
CA THR A 179 -12.95 7.56 -8.83
C THR A 179 -12.37 7.81 -7.43
N PHE A 180 -12.25 6.75 -6.63
CA PHE A 180 -11.78 6.78 -5.24
C PHE A 180 -10.27 6.52 -5.08
N CYS A 181 -9.58 6.07 -6.14
CA CYS A 181 -8.20 5.61 -6.05
C CYS A 181 -7.19 6.75 -6.22
N THR A 182 -6.18 6.78 -5.35
CA THR A 182 -5.08 7.76 -5.40
C THR A 182 -3.91 7.32 -6.28
N ALA A 183 -3.82 6.03 -6.64
CA ALA A 183 -2.66 5.46 -7.37
C ALA A 183 -2.31 6.24 -8.65
N ILE A 184 -3.32 6.61 -9.45
CA ILE A 184 -3.10 7.38 -10.70
C ILE A 184 -2.46 8.76 -10.47
N ARG A 185 -2.64 9.33 -9.29
CA ARG A 185 -2.08 10.65 -8.91
C ARG A 185 -0.68 10.52 -8.32
N VAL A 186 -0.37 9.37 -7.73
CA VAL A 186 0.90 9.13 -7.04
C VAL A 186 1.90 8.36 -7.90
N SER A 187 1.40 7.45 -8.74
CA SER A 187 2.23 6.54 -9.54
C SER A 187 2.02 6.69 -11.05
N GLY A 188 1.05 7.54 -11.48
CA GLY A 188 0.72 7.79 -12.88
C GLY A 188 -0.17 6.72 -13.53
N GLN A 189 -0.64 7.06 -14.74
CA GLN A 189 -1.55 6.19 -15.50
C GLN A 189 -0.81 5.22 -16.44
N LYS A 190 0.46 5.49 -16.75
CA LYS A 190 1.27 4.62 -17.60
C LYS A 190 1.90 3.52 -16.76
N MET A 191 1.60 2.27 -17.11
CA MET A 191 2.27 1.12 -16.52
C MET A 191 3.74 1.11 -16.91
N ARG A 192 4.62 0.98 -15.93
CA ARG A 192 6.08 0.86 -16.10
C ARG A 192 6.51 -0.47 -15.52
N LEU A 193 7.35 -1.17 -16.24
CA LEU A 193 7.84 -2.49 -15.90
C LEU A 193 9.32 -2.39 -15.54
N ARG A 194 9.72 -3.18 -14.58
CA ARG A 194 11.11 -3.37 -14.21
C ARG A 194 11.70 -4.53 -15.04
N PRO A 195 12.94 -4.46 -15.53
CA PRO A 195 13.60 -5.61 -16.17
C PRO A 195 13.55 -6.86 -15.28
N VAL A 196 13.22 -8.01 -15.86
CA VAL A 196 13.07 -9.28 -15.11
C VAL A 196 14.37 -9.65 -14.40
N GLU A 197 15.51 -9.42 -15.06
CA GLU A 197 16.84 -9.72 -14.52
C GLU A 197 17.13 -8.91 -13.25
N GLU A 198 16.72 -7.65 -13.21
CA GLU A 198 16.90 -6.79 -12.03
C GLU A 198 16.00 -7.20 -10.86
N VAL A 199 14.80 -7.71 -11.15
CA VAL A 199 13.91 -8.28 -10.14
C VAL A 199 14.52 -9.51 -9.52
N VAL A 200 15.06 -10.42 -10.34
CA VAL A 200 15.75 -11.64 -9.89
C VAL A 200 16.97 -11.29 -9.05
N GLU A 201 17.82 -10.37 -9.55
CA GLU A 201 19.02 -9.93 -8.84
C GLU A 201 18.69 -9.37 -7.45
N GLU A 202 17.65 -8.52 -7.33
CA GLU A 202 17.25 -7.98 -6.02
C GLU A 202 16.80 -9.09 -5.07
N ILE A 203 15.99 -10.04 -5.55
CA ILE A 203 15.52 -11.17 -4.74
C ILE A 203 16.71 -11.99 -4.21
N GLU A 204 17.69 -12.28 -5.08
CA GLU A 204 18.89 -13.06 -4.71
C GLU A 204 19.79 -12.29 -3.74
N ARG A 205 20.10 -11.03 -4.02
CA ARG A 205 20.94 -10.17 -3.14
C ARG A 205 20.33 -10.01 -1.75
N ARG A 206 19.02 -9.82 -1.67
CA ARG A 206 18.28 -9.69 -0.41
C ARG A 206 17.95 -11.06 0.22
N LYS A 207 18.24 -12.17 -0.45
CA LYS A 207 17.90 -13.53 -0.02
C LYS A 207 16.43 -13.68 0.35
N LEU A 208 15.55 -13.04 -0.43
CA LEU A 208 14.12 -13.04 -0.17
C LEU A 208 13.55 -14.44 -0.38
N ARG A 209 12.90 -14.96 0.65
CA ARG A 209 12.12 -16.20 0.60
C ARG A 209 10.63 -15.93 0.49
N ARG A 210 10.21 -14.76 1.03
CA ARG A 210 8.84 -14.26 1.01
C ARG A 210 8.85 -12.76 0.80
N PHE A 211 7.86 -12.23 0.08
CA PHE A 211 7.68 -10.80 -0.10
C PHE A 211 6.24 -10.47 -0.48
N PHE A 212 5.89 -9.20 -0.33
CA PHE A 212 4.66 -8.61 -0.83
C PHE A 212 5.01 -7.63 -1.95
N LEU A 213 4.31 -7.71 -3.10
CA LEU A 213 4.46 -6.73 -4.17
C LEU A 213 3.70 -5.45 -3.83
N THR A 214 4.42 -4.33 -3.91
CA THR A 214 3.87 -2.99 -3.67
C THR A 214 3.22 -2.39 -4.91
N ASP A 215 3.13 -3.15 -5.98
CA ASP A 215 2.59 -2.74 -7.27
C ASP A 215 1.13 -2.26 -7.16
N ASP A 216 0.78 -1.18 -7.85
CA ASP A 216 -0.58 -0.61 -7.81
C ASP A 216 -1.64 -1.57 -8.35
N ASN A 217 -1.31 -2.37 -9.37
CA ASN A 217 -2.20 -3.36 -9.97
C ASN A 217 -1.41 -4.39 -10.79
N PHE A 218 -0.71 -5.28 -10.09
CA PHE A 218 0.11 -6.32 -10.73
C PHE A 218 -0.68 -7.21 -11.68
N GLY A 219 -1.88 -7.64 -11.28
CA GLY A 219 -2.71 -8.56 -12.09
C GLY A 219 -3.17 -7.99 -13.43
N LEU A 220 -3.19 -6.67 -13.59
CA LEU A 220 -3.54 -6.05 -14.88
C LEU A 220 -2.53 -6.35 -15.98
N ASN A 221 -1.28 -6.66 -15.62
CA ASN A 221 -0.23 -7.01 -16.55
C ASN A 221 -0.49 -8.34 -17.28
N PHE A 222 -1.33 -9.22 -16.75
CA PHE A 222 -1.78 -10.43 -17.46
C PHE A 222 -2.38 -10.09 -18.82
N ARG A 223 -3.06 -8.96 -18.91
CA ARG A 223 -3.67 -8.47 -20.14
C ARG A 223 -2.74 -7.54 -20.92
N LEU A 224 -2.00 -6.67 -20.23
CA LEU A 224 -1.22 -5.62 -20.90
C LEU A 224 0.11 -6.13 -21.44
N PHE A 225 0.74 -7.06 -20.73
CA PHE A 225 2.10 -7.54 -21.01
C PHE A 225 2.22 -9.05 -20.74
N PRO A 226 1.45 -9.92 -21.42
CA PRO A 226 1.44 -11.36 -21.15
C PRO A 226 2.81 -12.00 -21.34
N ASP A 227 3.58 -11.62 -22.35
CA ASP A 227 4.92 -12.17 -22.61
C ASP A 227 5.91 -11.82 -21.49
N TYR A 228 5.84 -10.59 -20.98
CA TYR A 228 6.63 -10.19 -19.81
C TYR A 228 6.25 -11.01 -18.57
N MET A 229 4.96 -11.24 -18.35
CA MET A 229 4.49 -12.03 -17.22
C MET A 229 4.96 -13.48 -17.31
N GLU A 230 4.94 -14.07 -18.49
CA GLU A 230 5.48 -15.41 -18.71
C GLU A 230 6.98 -15.47 -18.39
N GLN A 231 7.78 -14.53 -18.91
CA GLN A 231 9.21 -14.42 -18.64
C GLN A 231 9.48 -14.28 -17.12
N LEU A 232 8.76 -13.38 -16.47
CA LEU A 232 8.87 -13.15 -15.04
C LEU A 232 8.57 -14.42 -14.22
N PHE A 233 7.45 -15.08 -14.50
CA PHE A 233 7.07 -16.28 -13.75
C PHE A 233 8.06 -17.43 -13.96
N ARG A 234 8.52 -17.64 -15.20
CA ARG A 234 9.55 -18.64 -15.48
C ARG A 234 10.90 -18.34 -14.78
N ALA A 235 11.23 -17.07 -14.61
CA ALA A 235 12.41 -16.66 -13.86
C ALA A 235 12.22 -16.89 -12.34
N LEU A 236 11.11 -16.46 -11.78
CA LEU A 236 10.79 -16.62 -10.34
C LEU A 236 10.64 -18.08 -9.93
N ALA A 237 10.13 -18.95 -10.80
CA ALA A 237 10.00 -20.39 -10.54
C ALA A 237 11.33 -21.09 -10.25
N LYS A 238 12.45 -20.53 -10.72
CA LYS A 238 13.80 -21.08 -10.50
C LYS A 238 14.39 -20.67 -9.14
N LEU A 239 13.78 -19.69 -8.46
CA LEU A 239 14.27 -19.16 -7.20
C LEU A 239 13.73 -19.98 -6.01
N PRO A 240 14.49 -20.07 -4.92
CA PRO A 240 14.07 -20.84 -3.72
C PRO A 240 13.03 -20.07 -2.89
N LEU A 241 11.92 -19.67 -3.50
CA LEU A 241 10.88 -18.91 -2.84
C LEU A 241 9.92 -19.81 -2.04
N ASP A 242 9.54 -19.34 -0.85
CA ASP A 242 8.50 -19.98 -0.03
C ASP A 242 7.11 -19.47 -0.40
N GLY A 243 7.02 -18.24 -0.95
CA GLY A 243 5.78 -17.66 -1.44
C GLY A 243 5.82 -16.13 -1.47
N TRP A 244 4.98 -15.55 -2.31
CA TRP A 244 4.81 -14.10 -2.42
C TRP A 244 3.35 -13.75 -2.71
N THR A 245 3.00 -12.49 -2.54
CA THR A 245 1.62 -12.00 -2.71
C THR A 245 1.60 -10.75 -3.55
N ALA A 246 0.52 -10.54 -4.29
CA ALA A 246 0.34 -9.39 -5.16
C ALA A 246 -1.11 -8.87 -5.14
N GLN A 247 -1.27 -7.60 -5.52
CA GLN A 247 -2.58 -7.01 -5.78
C GLN A 247 -3.03 -7.31 -7.22
N ALA A 248 -4.31 -7.60 -7.38
CA ALA A 248 -4.89 -7.90 -8.68
C ALA A 248 -6.33 -7.41 -8.80
N GLU A 249 -6.81 -7.36 -10.01
CA GLU A 249 -8.23 -7.24 -10.31
C GLU A 249 -8.81 -8.56 -10.83
N GLN A 250 -10.12 -8.66 -10.90
CA GLN A 250 -10.85 -9.89 -11.22
C GLN A 250 -10.46 -10.52 -12.57
N LEU A 251 -9.94 -9.72 -13.52
CA LEU A 251 -9.55 -10.18 -14.86
C LEU A 251 -8.47 -11.27 -14.87
N VAL A 252 -7.71 -11.47 -13.79
CA VAL A 252 -6.69 -12.54 -13.75
C VAL A 252 -7.29 -13.92 -13.96
N ALA A 253 -8.57 -14.11 -13.62
CA ALA A 253 -9.30 -15.35 -13.85
C ALA A 253 -9.54 -15.65 -15.35
N ASP A 254 -9.40 -14.67 -16.22
CA ASP A 254 -9.55 -14.84 -17.66
C ASP A 254 -8.28 -15.41 -18.34
N TYR A 255 -7.18 -15.62 -17.55
CA TYR A 255 -5.85 -16.04 -18.03
C TYR A 255 -5.34 -17.30 -17.30
N PRO A 256 -5.98 -18.47 -17.50
CA PRO A 256 -5.65 -19.69 -16.77
C PRO A 256 -4.20 -20.15 -16.92
N ASP A 257 -3.60 -20.02 -18.11
CA ASP A 257 -2.21 -20.41 -18.36
C ASP A 257 -1.23 -19.56 -17.54
N LEU A 258 -1.49 -18.26 -17.40
CA LEU A 258 -0.69 -17.38 -16.54
C LEU A 258 -0.91 -17.65 -15.05
N LEU A 259 -2.09 -18.10 -14.65
CA LEU A 259 -2.33 -18.55 -13.27
C LEU A 259 -1.50 -19.80 -12.93
N ASP A 260 -1.38 -20.76 -13.86
CA ASP A 260 -0.54 -21.94 -13.66
C ASP A 260 0.93 -21.56 -13.52
N LEU A 261 1.44 -20.72 -14.40
CA LEU A 261 2.82 -20.18 -14.31
C LEU A 261 3.04 -19.38 -13.02
N ALA A 262 2.09 -18.56 -12.61
CA ALA A 262 2.17 -17.80 -11.36
C ALA A 262 2.26 -18.73 -10.15
N ARG A 263 1.52 -19.85 -10.16
CA ARG A 263 1.62 -20.86 -9.12
C ARG A 263 3.00 -21.54 -9.12
N GLU A 264 3.51 -21.93 -10.28
CA GLU A 264 4.86 -22.48 -10.42
C GLU A 264 5.92 -21.49 -9.90
N ALA A 265 5.72 -20.20 -10.14
CA ALA A 265 6.52 -19.10 -9.62
C ALA A 265 6.32 -18.82 -8.11
N HIS A 266 5.64 -19.72 -7.39
CA HIS A 266 5.40 -19.64 -5.95
C HIS A 266 4.45 -18.51 -5.50
N LEU A 267 3.60 -17.98 -6.38
CA LEU A 267 2.56 -17.05 -5.95
C LEU A 267 1.64 -17.72 -4.92
N ASP A 268 1.56 -17.12 -3.73
CA ASP A 268 0.80 -17.64 -2.60
C ASP A 268 -0.67 -17.25 -2.72
N LYS A 269 -0.96 -15.99 -2.92
CA LYS A 269 -2.31 -15.45 -3.05
C LYS A 269 -2.35 -14.10 -3.75
N PHE A 270 -3.50 -13.81 -4.34
CA PHE A 270 -3.84 -12.48 -4.80
C PHE A 270 -4.72 -11.74 -3.79
N PHE A 271 -4.47 -10.44 -3.67
CA PHE A 271 -5.38 -9.47 -3.08
C PHE A 271 -6.23 -8.89 -4.21
N ILE A 272 -7.48 -9.39 -4.34
CA ILE A 272 -8.35 -9.04 -5.47
C ILE A 272 -9.38 -7.99 -5.06
N GLY A 273 -9.38 -6.85 -5.76
CA GLY A 273 -10.40 -5.81 -5.62
C GLY A 273 -11.75 -6.29 -6.18
N PHE A 274 -12.66 -6.71 -5.31
CA PHE A 274 -14.08 -6.89 -5.64
C PHE A 274 -14.83 -5.57 -5.47
N GLU A 275 -14.39 -4.76 -4.54
CA GLU A 275 -14.85 -3.44 -4.15
C GLU A 275 -16.29 -3.46 -3.59
N SER A 276 -17.28 -3.80 -4.39
CA SER A 276 -18.68 -3.88 -3.97
C SER A 276 -19.38 -5.11 -4.57
N ILE A 277 -20.27 -5.69 -3.80
CA ILE A 277 -21.22 -6.71 -4.28
C ILE A 277 -22.55 -6.10 -4.76
N ASN A 278 -22.73 -4.79 -4.59
CA ASN A 278 -23.92 -4.07 -5.04
C ASN A 278 -23.78 -3.67 -6.52
N PRO A 279 -24.61 -4.23 -7.43
CA PRO A 279 -24.53 -3.90 -8.86
C PRO A 279 -24.80 -2.41 -9.16
N GLY A 280 -25.54 -1.71 -8.28
CA GLY A 280 -25.82 -0.29 -8.41
C GLY A 280 -24.55 0.58 -8.38
N ASN A 281 -23.48 0.12 -7.72
CA ASN A 281 -22.23 0.87 -7.58
C ASN A 281 -21.32 0.83 -8.81
N ARG A 282 -21.70 0.16 -9.89
CA ARG A 282 -20.87 -0.01 -11.11
C ARG A 282 -20.31 1.29 -11.69
N LYS A 283 -21.13 2.36 -11.67
CA LYS A 283 -20.75 3.67 -12.20
C LYS A 283 -19.60 4.28 -11.38
N GLU A 284 -19.70 4.25 -10.08
CA GLU A 284 -18.68 4.76 -9.15
C GLU A 284 -17.38 3.93 -9.22
N LEU A 285 -17.50 2.66 -9.53
CA LEU A 285 -16.38 1.72 -9.70
C LEU A 285 -15.69 1.81 -11.07
N GLY A 286 -16.01 2.82 -11.89
CA GLY A 286 -15.39 3.03 -13.21
C GLY A 286 -15.96 2.13 -14.32
N GLY A 287 -17.23 1.73 -14.23
CA GLY A 287 -18.02 1.16 -15.34
C GLY A 287 -17.68 -0.26 -15.78
N LYS A 288 -16.83 -1.02 -15.08
CA LYS A 288 -16.50 -2.41 -15.43
C LYS A 288 -17.24 -3.41 -14.55
N ALA A 289 -17.22 -4.70 -14.92
CA ALA A 289 -17.95 -5.82 -14.35
C ALA A 289 -17.72 -6.10 -12.83
N ARG A 290 -17.47 -5.05 -12.06
CA ARG A 290 -17.41 -5.06 -10.59
C ARG A 290 -18.83 -4.94 -10.04
N GLY A 291 -19.07 -5.51 -8.87
CA GLY A 291 -20.40 -5.51 -8.25
C GLY A 291 -21.32 -6.65 -8.73
N ASP A 292 -20.81 -7.63 -9.46
CA ASP A 292 -21.53 -8.83 -9.86
C ASP A 292 -21.12 -10.00 -8.95
N VAL A 293 -22.05 -10.43 -8.11
CA VAL A 293 -21.82 -11.51 -7.12
C VAL A 293 -21.48 -12.83 -7.80
N VAL A 294 -22.18 -13.17 -8.89
CA VAL A 294 -21.96 -14.43 -9.62
C VAL A 294 -20.57 -14.44 -10.24
N LYS A 295 -20.20 -13.35 -10.90
CA LYS A 295 -18.87 -13.21 -11.49
C LYS A 295 -17.77 -13.21 -10.41
N SER A 296 -18.00 -12.56 -9.29
CA SER A 296 -17.05 -12.54 -8.17
C SER A 296 -16.81 -13.94 -7.62
N GLN A 297 -17.87 -14.74 -7.48
CA GLN A 297 -17.77 -16.13 -7.04
C GLN A 297 -16.97 -16.98 -8.05
N GLN A 298 -17.24 -16.83 -9.35
CA GLN A 298 -16.50 -17.54 -10.41
C GLN A 298 -15.01 -17.19 -10.41
N VAL A 299 -14.66 -15.93 -10.19
CA VAL A 299 -13.25 -15.47 -10.09
C VAL A 299 -12.55 -16.15 -8.91
N ILE A 300 -13.20 -16.18 -7.73
CA ILE A 300 -12.65 -16.83 -6.54
C ILE A 300 -12.38 -18.31 -6.83
N GLU A 301 -13.37 -19.02 -7.36
CA GLU A 301 -13.26 -20.44 -7.66
C GLU A 301 -12.19 -20.75 -8.71
N THR A 302 -12.11 -19.93 -9.78
CA THR A 302 -11.12 -20.10 -10.84
C THR A 302 -9.70 -19.93 -10.28
N VAL A 303 -9.40 -18.82 -9.61
CA VAL A 303 -8.07 -18.57 -9.05
C VAL A 303 -7.68 -19.66 -8.06
N GLN A 304 -8.62 -20.09 -7.22
CA GLN A 304 -8.37 -21.14 -6.22
C GLN A 304 -8.17 -22.53 -6.86
N LYS A 305 -8.84 -22.82 -7.98
CA LYS A 305 -8.65 -24.06 -8.74
C LYS A 305 -7.21 -24.18 -9.26
N HIS A 306 -6.57 -23.08 -9.61
CA HIS A 306 -5.15 -23.02 -9.98
C HIS A 306 -4.20 -23.02 -8.77
N GLY A 307 -4.71 -23.28 -7.55
CA GLY A 307 -3.89 -23.41 -6.34
C GLY A 307 -3.36 -22.08 -5.80
N ILE A 308 -3.96 -20.95 -6.17
CA ILE A 308 -3.62 -19.62 -5.67
C ILE A 308 -4.70 -19.16 -4.69
N GLY A 309 -4.31 -18.64 -3.53
CA GLY A 309 -5.27 -18.12 -2.54
C GLY A 309 -5.87 -16.79 -2.98
N VAL A 310 -7.03 -16.45 -2.41
CA VAL A 310 -7.71 -15.18 -2.68
C VAL A 310 -8.03 -14.44 -1.39
N VAL A 311 -7.49 -13.21 -1.28
CA VAL A 311 -7.90 -12.21 -0.29
C VAL A 311 -8.88 -11.26 -0.99
N GLY A 312 -10.13 -11.25 -0.56
CA GLY A 312 -11.14 -10.35 -1.12
C GLY A 312 -11.06 -8.95 -0.50
N LEU A 313 -10.94 -7.92 -1.33
CA LEU A 313 -10.96 -6.51 -0.90
C LEU A 313 -12.33 -5.92 -1.19
N PHE A 314 -12.98 -5.37 -0.15
CA PHE A 314 -14.33 -4.79 -0.22
C PHE A 314 -14.34 -3.38 0.38
N VAL A 315 -15.09 -2.51 -0.25
CA VAL A 315 -15.31 -1.12 0.18
C VAL A 315 -16.82 -0.90 0.37
N TYR A 316 -17.20 -0.28 1.47
CA TYR A 316 -18.59 0.01 1.84
C TYR A 316 -18.84 1.50 1.94
N GLY A 317 -20.08 1.90 1.64
CA GLY A 317 -20.53 3.27 1.72
C GLY A 317 -20.57 4.00 0.37
N PHE A 318 -20.61 3.29 -0.75
CA PHE A 318 -20.94 3.87 -2.05
C PHE A 318 -22.37 4.42 -2.06
N ASP A 319 -22.67 5.33 -2.98
CA ASP A 319 -23.96 6.05 -3.02
C ASP A 319 -25.20 5.17 -3.22
N ASN A 320 -25.03 3.94 -3.73
CA ASN A 320 -26.13 2.97 -3.83
C ASN A 320 -26.16 1.95 -2.68
N ASP A 321 -25.31 2.08 -1.66
CA ASP A 321 -25.35 1.20 -0.50
C ASP A 321 -26.38 1.70 0.51
N THR A 322 -27.25 0.79 0.92
CA THR A 322 -28.17 0.94 2.05
C THR A 322 -27.66 0.11 3.23
N PRO A 323 -28.22 0.25 4.45
CA PRO A 323 -27.79 -0.57 5.60
C PRO A 323 -27.81 -2.09 5.35
N GLU A 324 -28.66 -2.59 4.43
CA GLU A 324 -28.76 -4.00 4.04
C GLU A 324 -27.52 -4.54 3.34
N ILE A 325 -26.60 -3.66 2.90
CA ILE A 325 -25.33 -4.10 2.30
C ILE A 325 -24.51 -4.96 3.28
N PHE A 326 -24.55 -4.67 4.59
CA PHE A 326 -23.75 -5.36 5.59
C PHE A 326 -24.17 -6.83 5.81
N PRO A 327 -25.45 -7.14 6.08
CA PRO A 327 -25.88 -8.55 6.15
C PRO A 327 -25.72 -9.26 4.81
N THR A 328 -25.94 -8.62 3.68
CA THR A 328 -25.73 -9.21 2.34
C THR A 328 -24.25 -9.53 2.12
N ALA A 329 -23.33 -8.63 2.46
CA ALA A 329 -21.90 -8.86 2.37
C ALA A 329 -21.43 -9.98 3.29
N TRP A 330 -21.95 -10.05 4.50
CA TRP A 330 -21.66 -11.13 5.44
C TRP A 330 -22.01 -12.49 4.85
N GLU A 331 -23.23 -12.66 4.33
CA GLU A 331 -23.66 -13.94 3.75
C GLU A 331 -22.85 -14.31 2.49
N PHE A 332 -22.52 -13.34 1.63
CA PHE A 332 -21.64 -13.59 0.50
C PHE A 332 -20.26 -14.05 0.95
N ILE A 333 -19.58 -13.27 1.79
CA ILE A 333 -18.20 -13.55 2.22
C ILE A 333 -18.09 -14.88 2.97
N LYS A 334 -19.02 -15.16 3.87
CA LYS A 334 -19.09 -16.40 4.63
C LYS A 334 -19.15 -17.64 3.72
N ASN A 335 -19.85 -17.53 2.59
CA ASN A 335 -20.10 -18.64 1.67
C ASN A 335 -19.14 -18.66 0.47
N SER A 336 -18.44 -17.57 0.16
CA SER A 336 -17.61 -17.40 -1.03
C SER A 336 -16.38 -18.30 -1.12
N GLY A 337 -15.92 -18.86 0.00
CA GLY A 337 -14.68 -19.65 0.04
C GLY A 337 -13.39 -18.84 0.06
N LEU A 338 -13.44 -17.51 0.22
CA LEU A 338 -12.26 -16.67 0.36
C LEU A 338 -11.31 -17.17 1.45
N ASP A 339 -10.00 -17.04 1.20
CA ASP A 339 -8.95 -17.42 2.15
C ASP A 339 -8.76 -16.36 3.24
N SER A 340 -9.00 -15.09 2.90
CA SER A 340 -9.01 -13.96 3.80
C SER A 340 -9.85 -12.83 3.20
N VAL A 341 -10.15 -11.80 3.99
CA VAL A 341 -10.95 -10.66 3.56
C VAL A 341 -10.43 -9.36 4.18
N SER A 342 -10.46 -8.28 3.41
CA SER A 342 -10.29 -6.92 3.88
C SER A 342 -11.57 -6.14 3.61
N ALA A 343 -12.14 -5.58 4.66
CA ALA A 343 -13.30 -4.70 4.62
C ALA A 343 -12.88 -3.28 4.99
N THR A 344 -13.28 -2.29 4.20
CA THR A 344 -12.94 -0.88 4.42
C THR A 344 -14.16 0.01 4.19
N ILE A 345 -14.15 1.17 4.82
CA ILE A 345 -15.09 2.27 4.52
C ILE A 345 -14.48 3.10 3.39
N LEU A 346 -15.34 3.48 2.44
CA LEU A 346 -15.00 4.42 1.39
C LEU A 346 -14.43 5.70 2.00
N THR A 347 -13.19 6.01 1.64
CA THR A 347 -12.50 7.16 2.20
C THR A 347 -12.15 8.15 1.08
N PRO A 348 -12.78 9.32 1.06
CA PRO A 348 -12.58 10.31 0.01
C PRO A 348 -11.23 11.02 0.16
N TYR A 349 -10.16 10.33 -0.25
CA TYR A 349 -8.80 10.86 -0.17
C TYR A 349 -8.61 12.12 -1.01
N PRO A 350 -7.72 13.04 -0.58
CA PRO A 350 -7.36 14.22 -1.38
C PRO A 350 -6.94 13.84 -2.80
N GLY A 351 -7.21 14.73 -3.76
CA GLY A 351 -6.86 14.54 -5.16
C GLY A 351 -7.73 13.55 -5.95
N THR A 352 -8.63 12.81 -5.29
CA THR A 352 -9.54 11.86 -5.97
C THR A 352 -10.76 12.57 -6.57
N VAL A 353 -11.29 12.00 -7.64
CA VAL A 353 -12.53 12.48 -8.28
C VAL A 353 -13.69 12.45 -7.28
N GLN A 354 -13.79 11.36 -6.52
CA GLN A 354 -14.83 11.17 -5.52
C GLN A 354 -14.81 12.26 -4.43
N ARG A 355 -13.63 12.62 -3.89
CA ARG A 355 -13.56 13.71 -2.92
C ARG A 355 -14.04 15.03 -3.52
N LYS A 356 -13.66 15.31 -4.78
CA LYS A 356 -14.10 16.53 -5.48
C LYS A 356 -15.61 16.58 -5.61
N GLU A 357 -16.25 15.46 -5.97
CA GLU A 357 -17.70 15.36 -6.09
C GLU A 357 -18.41 15.52 -4.73
N LEU A 358 -17.91 14.84 -3.69
CA LEU A 358 -18.46 14.94 -2.33
C LEU A 358 -18.30 16.35 -1.73
N LEU A 359 -17.18 17.02 -2.02
CA LEU A 359 -17.00 18.45 -1.63
C LEU A 359 -18.01 19.36 -2.33
N ALA A 360 -18.21 19.19 -3.63
CA ALA A 360 -19.17 19.98 -4.40
C ALA A 360 -20.62 19.77 -3.91
N GLN A 361 -20.92 18.61 -3.35
CA GLN A 361 -22.21 18.26 -2.76
C GLN A 361 -22.35 18.67 -1.28
N GLY A 362 -21.31 19.22 -0.66
CA GLY A 362 -21.30 19.54 0.78
C GLY A 362 -21.34 18.31 1.70
N ARG A 363 -20.92 17.15 1.21
CA ARG A 363 -20.99 15.87 1.94
C ARG A 363 -19.71 15.46 2.66
N ILE A 364 -18.63 16.21 2.58
CA ILE A 364 -17.43 15.95 3.38
C ILE A 364 -17.69 16.44 4.82
N ILE A 365 -17.47 15.56 5.79
CA ILE A 365 -17.54 15.93 7.21
C ILE A 365 -16.30 16.77 7.53
N PRO A 366 -16.49 18.00 8.07
CA PRO A 366 -15.37 18.83 8.52
C PRO A 366 -14.50 18.07 9.53
N HIS A 367 -13.19 18.24 9.43
CA HIS A 367 -12.23 17.59 10.32
C HIS A 367 -11.04 18.51 10.60
N ASP A 368 -10.52 18.41 11.80
CA ASP A 368 -9.31 19.14 12.24
C ASP A 368 -8.01 18.35 12.02
N THR A 369 -8.13 17.03 11.81
CA THR A 369 -7.00 16.11 11.61
C THR A 369 -7.29 15.08 10.52
N TRP A 370 -6.23 14.62 9.88
CA TRP A 370 -6.32 13.57 8.86
C TRP A 370 -6.32 12.15 9.40
N GLU A 371 -6.22 11.93 10.70
CA GLU A 371 -6.12 10.60 11.32
C GLU A 371 -7.30 9.68 11.01
N LYS A 372 -8.50 10.26 10.86
CA LYS A 372 -9.72 9.51 10.50
C LYS A 372 -9.76 9.03 9.04
N TYR A 373 -8.85 9.52 8.18
CA TYR A 373 -8.73 9.05 6.79
C TYR A 373 -7.92 7.76 6.72
N ASN A 374 -8.36 6.74 7.44
CA ASN A 374 -7.70 5.45 7.65
C ASN A 374 -8.52 4.25 7.18
N THR A 375 -9.52 4.48 6.33
CA THR A 375 -10.43 3.47 5.76
C THR A 375 -11.35 2.75 6.76
N ASN A 376 -11.27 3.11 8.02
CA ASN A 376 -12.08 2.52 9.09
C ASN A 376 -13.09 3.50 9.70
N HIS A 377 -12.99 4.79 9.39
CA HIS A 377 -13.89 5.83 9.89
C HIS A 377 -14.68 6.46 8.75
N VAL A 378 -15.93 6.78 9.03
CA VAL A 378 -16.77 7.55 8.11
C VAL A 378 -16.33 9.02 8.17
N THR A 379 -15.94 9.56 7.01
CA THR A 379 -15.44 10.94 6.86
C THR A 379 -16.29 11.78 5.88
N TYR A 380 -17.46 11.28 5.53
CA TYR A 380 -18.40 11.94 4.62
C TYR A 380 -19.84 11.50 4.95
N ILE A 381 -20.81 12.19 4.40
CA ILE A 381 -22.25 11.88 4.56
C ILE A 381 -22.65 10.91 3.44
N PRO A 382 -23.02 9.64 3.74
CA PRO A 382 -23.50 8.69 2.73
C PRO A 382 -24.81 9.14 2.07
N ALA A 383 -25.15 8.59 0.90
CA ALA A 383 -26.35 8.99 0.18
C ALA A 383 -27.65 8.33 0.69
N GLN A 384 -27.57 7.05 1.10
CA GLN A 384 -28.75 6.24 1.44
C GLN A 384 -28.73 5.64 2.85
N MET A 385 -27.89 6.16 3.71
CA MET A 385 -27.83 5.80 5.13
C MET A 385 -27.24 6.97 5.92
N THR A 386 -27.41 6.97 7.22
CA THR A 386 -26.75 7.92 8.10
C THR A 386 -25.28 7.60 8.31
N VAL A 387 -24.51 8.55 8.83
CA VAL A 387 -23.11 8.34 9.21
C VAL A 387 -22.99 7.23 10.26
N GLU A 388 -23.91 7.21 11.22
CA GLU A 388 -23.98 6.21 12.29
C GLU A 388 -24.35 4.83 11.76
N GLU A 389 -25.27 4.72 10.81
CA GLU A 389 -25.65 3.45 10.19
C GLU A 389 -24.49 2.86 9.40
N LEU A 390 -23.75 3.69 8.63
CA LEU A 390 -22.55 3.23 7.91
C LEU A 390 -21.48 2.74 8.89
N GLN A 391 -21.18 3.52 9.94
CA GLN A 391 -20.14 3.16 10.90
C GLN A 391 -20.52 1.89 11.70
N ASN A 392 -21.74 1.84 12.24
CA ASN A 392 -22.23 0.72 13.04
C ASN A 392 -22.36 -0.56 12.21
N GLY A 393 -22.82 -0.44 10.98
CA GLY A 393 -22.91 -1.56 10.04
C GLY A 393 -21.54 -2.14 9.70
N TYR A 394 -20.56 -1.27 9.43
CA TYR A 394 -19.17 -1.68 9.21
C TYR A 394 -18.57 -2.36 10.45
N ASP A 395 -18.72 -1.78 11.63
CA ASP A 395 -18.22 -2.36 12.88
C ASP A 395 -18.87 -3.72 13.18
N TRP A 396 -20.19 -3.85 12.93
CA TRP A 396 -20.91 -5.11 13.03
C TRP A 396 -20.36 -6.18 12.08
N LEU A 397 -20.06 -5.79 10.84
CA LEU A 397 -19.49 -6.69 9.84
C LEU A 397 -18.07 -7.13 10.24
N CYS A 398 -17.20 -6.20 10.64
CA CYS A 398 -15.84 -6.50 11.07
C CYS A 398 -15.79 -7.45 12.26
N ARG A 399 -16.65 -7.26 13.29
CA ARG A 399 -16.73 -8.18 14.43
C ARG A 399 -17.04 -9.62 14.00
N ARG A 400 -17.86 -9.80 12.97
CA ARG A 400 -18.17 -11.13 12.40
C ARG A 400 -17.04 -11.67 11.55
N LEU A 401 -16.55 -10.87 10.60
CA LEU A 401 -15.49 -11.30 9.67
C LEU A 401 -14.23 -11.74 10.41
N TYR A 402 -13.85 -11.00 11.46
CA TYR A 402 -12.60 -11.25 12.19
C TYR A 402 -12.82 -11.95 13.53
N SER A 403 -13.98 -12.57 13.74
CA SER A 403 -14.19 -13.45 14.89
C SER A 403 -13.23 -14.65 14.85
N PRO A 404 -12.75 -15.15 16.02
CA PRO A 404 -11.82 -16.28 16.06
C PRO A 404 -12.34 -17.51 15.30
N SER A 405 -13.64 -17.77 15.37
CA SER A 405 -14.28 -18.88 14.64
C SER A 405 -14.18 -18.73 13.14
N GLN A 406 -14.40 -17.54 12.59
CA GLN A 406 -14.32 -17.30 11.14
C GLN A 406 -12.87 -17.33 10.65
N ILE A 407 -11.95 -16.79 11.41
CA ILE A 407 -10.51 -16.89 11.12
C ILE A 407 -10.09 -18.37 11.06
N ALA A 408 -10.51 -19.18 12.04
CA ALA A 408 -10.24 -20.62 12.05
C ALA A 408 -10.86 -21.36 10.85
N VAL A 409 -12.12 -21.04 10.51
CA VAL A 409 -12.82 -21.64 9.35
C VAL A 409 -12.08 -21.35 8.05
N ARG A 410 -11.67 -20.09 7.80
CA ARG A 410 -10.91 -19.73 6.60
C ARG A 410 -9.53 -20.41 6.57
N GLY A 411 -8.83 -20.42 7.69
CA GLY A 411 -7.55 -21.13 7.81
C GLY A 411 -7.66 -22.63 7.52
N LEU A 412 -8.70 -23.30 8.04
CA LEU A 412 -8.96 -24.72 7.77
C LEU A 412 -9.35 -24.99 6.31
N ARG A 413 -10.11 -24.10 5.68
CA ARG A 413 -10.44 -24.18 4.25
C ARG A 413 -9.17 -24.06 3.39
N ALA A 414 -8.32 -23.08 3.67
CA ALA A 414 -7.04 -22.90 2.99
C ALA A 414 -6.14 -24.13 3.17
N TRP A 415 -6.08 -24.69 4.38
CA TRP A 415 -5.34 -25.93 4.65
C TRP A 415 -5.85 -27.12 3.83
N LYS A 416 -7.15 -27.39 3.83
CA LYS A 416 -7.75 -28.51 3.09
C LYS A 416 -7.51 -28.41 1.58
N ARG A 417 -7.61 -27.19 1.01
CA ARG A 417 -7.44 -26.96 -0.42
C ARG A 417 -6.03 -27.25 -0.92
N HIS A 418 -5.05 -27.03 -0.07
CA HIS A 418 -3.63 -27.15 -0.43
C HIS A 418 -2.94 -28.40 0.16
N TRP A 419 -3.71 -29.36 0.68
CA TRP A 419 -3.17 -30.62 1.17
C TRP A 419 -2.74 -31.54 0.00
N PRO A 420 -1.53 -32.23 0.07
CA PRO A 420 -0.57 -32.20 1.17
C PRO A 420 0.56 -31.14 1.06
N ASP A 421 0.76 -30.53 -0.13
CA ASP A 421 2.03 -29.90 -0.46
C ASP A 421 2.35 -28.60 0.32
N ARG A 422 1.43 -27.67 0.43
CA ARG A 422 1.65 -26.37 1.09
C ARG A 422 0.60 -26.03 2.15
N ALA A 423 -0.12 -27.02 2.61
CA ALA A 423 -1.28 -26.85 3.47
C ALA A 423 -1.00 -26.03 4.74
N ARG A 424 0.08 -26.38 5.48
CA ARG A 424 0.45 -25.66 6.72
C ARG A 424 0.81 -24.21 6.45
N GLN A 425 1.55 -23.95 5.39
CA GLN A 425 2.00 -22.62 4.99
C GLN A 425 0.83 -21.73 4.60
N ARG A 426 -0.13 -22.27 3.83
CA ARG A 426 -1.33 -21.55 3.39
C ARG A 426 -2.29 -21.27 4.55
N MET A 427 -2.47 -22.21 5.44
CA MET A 427 -3.24 -22.00 6.66
C MET A 427 -2.66 -20.87 7.51
N PHE A 428 -1.34 -20.88 7.73
CA PHE A 428 -0.66 -19.85 8.50
C PHE A 428 -0.73 -18.49 7.81
N SER A 429 -0.56 -18.43 6.50
CA SER A 429 -0.66 -17.22 5.70
C SER A 429 -2.06 -16.61 5.72
N SER A 430 -3.13 -17.42 5.62
CA SER A 430 -4.51 -16.97 5.78
C SER A 430 -4.77 -16.44 7.20
N PHE A 431 -4.38 -17.20 8.21
CA PHE A 431 -4.51 -16.83 9.61
C PHE A 431 -3.78 -15.52 9.95
N SER A 432 -2.54 -15.36 9.53
CA SER A 432 -1.75 -14.15 9.81
C SER A 432 -2.34 -12.89 9.16
N THR A 433 -2.90 -13.02 7.95
CA THR A 433 -3.58 -11.92 7.26
C THR A 433 -4.83 -11.47 8.02
N ASP A 434 -5.70 -12.41 8.41
CA ASP A 434 -6.93 -12.10 9.14
C ASP A 434 -6.64 -11.57 10.57
N VAL A 435 -5.62 -12.10 11.24
CA VAL A 435 -5.19 -11.59 12.55
C VAL A 435 -4.66 -10.17 12.43
N GLY A 436 -3.93 -9.86 11.36
CA GLY A 436 -3.49 -8.49 11.06
C GLY A 436 -4.68 -7.53 10.94
N TYR A 437 -5.67 -7.87 10.13
CA TYR A 437 -6.89 -7.05 9.99
C TYR A 437 -7.69 -6.96 11.29
N ARG A 438 -7.81 -8.05 12.04
CA ARG A 438 -8.43 -8.01 13.36
C ARG A 438 -7.71 -7.03 14.29
N TRP A 439 -6.39 -7.01 14.28
CA TRP A 439 -5.62 -6.13 15.14
C TRP A 439 -5.78 -4.65 14.73
N GLU A 440 -5.81 -4.37 13.45
CA GLU A 440 -6.07 -3.01 12.93
C GLU A 440 -7.48 -2.49 13.26
N THR A 441 -8.45 -3.39 13.36
CA THR A 441 -9.84 -3.04 13.69
C THR A 441 -10.13 -3.10 15.20
N ALA A 442 -9.42 -3.92 15.98
CA ALA A 442 -9.68 -4.16 17.40
C ALA A 442 -9.53 -2.91 18.27
N HIS A 443 -8.58 -2.04 17.97
CA HIS A 443 -8.40 -0.77 18.71
C HIS A 443 -9.57 0.21 18.60
N ARG A 444 -10.62 -0.15 17.86
CA ARG A 444 -11.86 0.61 17.70
C ARG A 444 -13.08 -0.10 18.26
N LEU A 445 -12.98 -1.41 18.47
CA LEU A 445 -14.11 -2.27 18.85
C LEU A 445 -14.14 -2.54 20.37
N ASP A 446 -13.07 -2.15 21.08
CA ASP A 446 -12.96 -2.08 22.53
C ASP A 446 -13.17 -0.63 23.01
#